data_debd26d9d56edb4118c76e7bceb4895b
#
_entry.id   debd26d9d56edb4118c76e7bceb4895b
#
_cell.length_a   1.000
_cell.length_b   1.000
_cell.length_c   1.000
_cell.angle_alpha   90.00
_cell.angle_beta   90.00
_cell.angle_gamma   90.00
#
_symmetry.space_group_name_H-M   'P 1'
#
loop_
_entity.id
_entity.type
_entity.pdbx_description
1 polymer ?
#
loop_
_entity_poly.entity_id
_entity_poly.type
_entity_poly.pdbx_seq_one_letter_code
_entity_poly.pdbx_strand_id
1 'polypeptide(L)'
;MLFLVLVLVLVLVLVLVLVLVLVLVCRLFLPSNIVVGGRNPQKILLINNRMKYLGGKQRLGKHLSPFLHEIWDNNEKLVGYMEPFCGSLGVLKNMTDIDTKKIIANDYHADLIEMWKEVKEGSFEYPKSISEEEYLEAKQLKSPSAYKAFVGFGMSFGGRYFGAYSQKYLNGKNEDFCKEMVNSLTRTAPKIQNVKFTNKDYRTLKPKKMLVYCDPPYAYTKFPIKYRRDVKKYDEFDSEEFWDVMRDWSKDNVVIVSEMTAPPDFVEVWNQERYRSAAQSTKTRFSAKSEKPSKTHHVEKMFVHKSIVDKI
;
A
#
# COMPACT_ATOMS: atom_id res chain seq x y z
N MET A 1 -48.90 34.34 1.40
CA MET A 1 -47.57 34.38 0.82
C MET A 1 -46.51 34.91 1.81
N LEU A 2 -46.71 36.07 2.45
CA LEU A 2 -45.77 36.66 3.41
C LEU A 2 -45.47 35.77 4.62
N PHE A 3 -46.47 35.08 5.21
CA PHE A 3 -46.33 34.17 6.34
C PHE A 3 -45.45 32.96 6.02
N LEU A 4 -45.58 32.39 4.81
CA LEU A 4 -44.78 31.23 4.39
C LEU A 4 -43.30 31.61 4.20
N VAL A 5 -43.01 32.79 3.67
CA VAL A 5 -41.66 33.34 3.52
C VAL A 5 -41.01 33.57 4.90
N LEU A 6 -41.76 34.12 5.85
CA LEU A 6 -41.28 34.37 7.21
C LEU A 6 -40.90 33.04 7.92
N VAL A 7 -41.72 32.02 7.78
CA VAL A 7 -41.46 30.68 8.36
C VAL A 7 -40.21 30.05 7.71
N LEU A 8 -40.06 30.15 6.38
CA LEU A 8 -38.87 29.62 5.69
C LEU A 8 -37.59 30.33 6.15
N VAL A 9 -37.61 31.65 6.29
CA VAL A 9 -36.45 32.41 6.79
C VAL A 9 -36.10 32.02 8.21
N LEU A 10 -37.12 31.83 9.09
CA LEU A 10 -36.90 31.42 10.47
C LEU A 10 -36.26 30.03 10.54
N VAL A 11 -36.72 29.08 9.74
CA VAL A 11 -36.14 27.71 9.66
C VAL A 11 -34.70 27.76 9.14
N LEU A 12 -34.41 28.57 8.12
CA LEU A 12 -33.06 28.72 7.60
C LEU A 12 -32.09 29.30 8.64
N VAL A 13 -32.52 30.32 9.39
CA VAL A 13 -31.73 30.92 10.48
C VAL A 13 -31.49 29.91 11.60
N LEU A 14 -32.49 29.10 11.98
CA LEU A 14 -32.32 28.05 12.99
C LEU A 14 -31.32 26.98 12.56
N VAL A 15 -31.38 26.53 11.33
CA VAL A 15 -30.43 25.55 10.77
C VAL A 15 -29.01 26.10 10.74
N LEU A 16 -28.83 27.38 10.36
CA LEU A 16 -27.51 28.03 10.36
C LEU A 16 -26.93 28.15 11.78
N VAL A 17 -27.75 28.51 12.76
CA VAL A 17 -27.33 28.59 14.16
C VAL A 17 -26.96 27.19 14.69
N LEU A 18 -27.72 26.15 14.35
CA LEU A 18 -27.41 24.78 14.77
C LEU A 18 -26.08 24.29 14.18
N VAL A 19 -25.82 24.57 12.90
CA VAL A 19 -24.55 24.23 12.25
C VAL A 19 -23.37 24.98 12.89
N LEU A 20 -23.54 26.27 13.19
CA LEU A 20 -22.51 27.08 13.88
C LEU A 20 -22.21 26.55 15.27
N VAL A 21 -23.23 26.16 16.03
CA VAL A 21 -23.05 25.57 17.37
C VAL A 21 -22.35 24.22 17.29
N LEU A 22 -22.72 23.37 16.32
CA LEU A 22 -22.03 22.08 16.06
C LEU A 22 -20.56 22.28 15.70
N VAL A 23 -20.23 23.25 14.88
CA VAL A 23 -18.83 23.56 14.52
C VAL A 23 -18.04 24.13 15.72
N LEU A 24 -18.66 24.95 16.55
CA LEU A 24 -18.07 25.46 17.78
C LEU A 24 -17.85 24.35 18.83
N VAL A 25 -18.83 23.47 19.01
CA VAL A 25 -18.69 22.30 19.92
C VAL A 25 -17.62 21.34 19.41
N CYS A 26 -17.57 21.03 18.11
CA CYS A 26 -16.47 20.25 17.53
C CYS A 26 -15.11 20.89 17.73
N ARG A 27 -14.99 22.24 17.68
CA ARG A 27 -13.72 22.94 17.97
C ARG A 27 -13.33 22.91 19.46
N LEU A 28 -14.31 22.87 20.38
CA LEU A 28 -14.04 22.81 21.81
C LEU A 28 -13.63 21.41 22.29
N PHE A 29 -14.02 20.36 21.58
CA PHE A 29 -13.66 18.96 21.88
C PHE A 29 -12.49 18.41 21.08
N LEU A 30 -11.89 19.19 20.16
CA LEU A 30 -10.62 18.84 19.55
C LEU A 30 -9.50 19.35 20.47
N PRO A 31 -8.57 18.51 20.94
CA PRO A 31 -7.46 18.97 21.75
C PRO A 31 -6.59 19.91 20.93
N SER A 32 -6.63 21.19 21.27
CA SER A 32 -5.70 22.20 20.75
C SER A 32 -4.32 21.89 21.33
N ASN A 33 -3.40 21.41 20.51
CA ASN A 33 -1.99 21.34 20.83
C ASN A 33 -1.42 22.78 20.88
N ILE A 34 -1.52 23.43 22.04
CA ILE A 34 -0.74 24.63 22.34
C ILE A 34 0.66 24.17 22.66
N VAL A 35 1.60 24.48 21.78
CA VAL A 35 3.03 24.34 22.03
C VAL A 35 3.47 25.51 22.86
N VAL A 36 3.63 25.30 24.17
CA VAL A 36 4.42 26.22 25.05
C VAL A 36 5.83 25.64 25.16
N GLY A 37 6.81 26.45 24.83
CA GLY A 37 8.21 26.08 24.75
C GLY A 37 8.80 25.56 26.06
N GLY A 38 9.39 24.38 25.97
CA GLY A 38 10.26 23.78 26.98
C GLY A 38 11.17 22.79 26.29
N ARG A 39 12.48 23.06 26.29
CA ARG A 39 13.52 22.19 25.70
C ARG A 39 13.52 20.83 26.39
N ASN A 40 12.99 19.84 25.73
CA ASN A 40 13.40 18.43 25.90
C ASN A 40 13.17 17.72 24.58
N PRO A 41 14.19 17.25 23.85
CA PRO A 41 14.01 16.47 22.66
C PRO A 41 13.66 15.04 23.06
N GLN A 42 12.44 14.79 23.49
CA GLN A 42 11.87 13.47 23.32
C GLN A 42 11.79 13.27 21.81
N LYS A 43 12.79 12.62 21.26
CA LYS A 43 12.73 11.99 19.95
C LYS A 43 11.43 11.21 19.93
N ILE A 44 10.37 11.79 19.33
CA ILE A 44 9.18 11.04 18.96
C ILE A 44 9.72 9.95 18.08
N LEU A 45 9.84 8.74 18.63
CA LEU A 45 10.07 7.55 17.84
C LEU A 45 8.94 7.55 16.83
N LEU A 46 9.24 7.89 15.58
CA LEU A 46 8.34 7.66 14.46
C LEU A 46 8.10 6.16 14.41
N ILE A 47 7.09 5.71 15.17
CA ILE A 47 6.63 4.33 15.13
C ILE A 47 6.33 4.07 13.66
N ASN A 48 7.01 3.10 13.10
CA ASN A 48 6.95 2.78 11.68
C ASN A 48 5.59 2.11 11.41
N ASN A 49 4.54 2.91 11.28
CA ASN A 49 3.14 2.49 11.18
C ASN A 49 2.79 1.96 9.79
N ARG A 50 3.65 1.15 9.22
CA ARG A 50 3.49 0.61 7.87
C ARG A 50 3.60 -0.90 7.92
N MET A 51 2.67 -1.59 7.27
CA MET A 51 2.78 -3.02 7.03
C MET A 51 4.14 -3.32 6.38
N LYS A 52 4.90 -4.23 6.97
CA LYS A 52 6.12 -4.75 6.35
C LYS A 52 5.71 -5.65 5.19
N TYR A 53 6.17 -5.32 4.00
CA TYR A 53 5.88 -6.08 2.78
C TYR A 53 7.05 -5.89 1.81
N LEU A 54 7.64 -6.98 1.36
CA LEU A 54 8.78 -6.92 0.45
C LEU A 54 8.33 -6.31 -0.90
N GLY A 55 9.02 -5.28 -1.36
CA GLY A 55 8.63 -4.55 -2.57
C GLY A 55 7.51 -3.52 -2.38
N GLY A 56 6.85 -3.49 -1.20
CA GLY A 56 5.71 -2.61 -0.95
C GLY A 56 5.97 -1.12 -1.18
N LYS A 57 5.13 -0.45 -1.94
CA LYS A 57 5.21 0.97 -2.34
C LYS A 57 4.66 1.94 -1.28
N GLN A 58 4.58 1.55 0.01
CA GLN A 58 3.93 2.36 1.05
C GLN A 58 4.57 3.75 1.29
N ARG A 59 5.87 3.89 1.02
CA ARG A 59 6.54 5.21 1.08
C ARG A 59 6.32 6.00 -0.20
N LEU A 60 6.24 5.31 -1.31
CA LEU A 60 6.12 5.88 -2.63
C LEU A 60 4.68 6.28 -2.96
N GLY A 61 3.69 5.54 -2.46
CA GLY A 61 2.29 5.76 -2.79
C GLY A 61 1.81 7.19 -2.63
N LYS A 62 2.29 7.91 -1.59
CA LYS A 62 1.98 9.33 -1.41
C LYS A 62 2.58 10.26 -2.48
N HIS A 63 3.65 9.83 -3.14
CA HIS A 63 4.30 10.59 -4.22
C HIS A 63 3.75 10.18 -5.59
N LEU A 64 3.25 8.94 -5.70
CA LEU A 64 2.64 8.43 -6.92
C LEU A 64 1.18 8.86 -7.06
N SER A 65 0.44 8.90 -5.95
CA SER A 65 -1.00 9.18 -6.01
C SER A 65 -1.34 10.53 -6.66
N PRO A 66 -0.62 11.66 -6.46
CA PRO A 66 -0.94 12.90 -7.17
C PRO A 66 -0.87 12.75 -8.70
N PHE A 67 0.14 12.06 -9.22
CA PHE A 67 0.26 11.78 -10.65
C PHE A 67 -0.88 10.88 -11.16
N LEU A 68 -1.27 9.86 -10.39
CA LEU A 68 -2.39 9.01 -10.77
C LEU A 68 -3.75 9.74 -10.68
N HIS A 69 -3.91 10.68 -9.75
CA HIS A 69 -5.10 11.53 -9.67
C HIS A 69 -5.18 12.48 -10.88
N GLU A 70 -4.08 13.10 -11.26
CA GLU A 70 -4.02 13.95 -12.45
C GLU A 70 -4.46 13.18 -13.71
N ILE A 71 -3.97 11.96 -13.89
CA ILE A 71 -4.41 11.09 -15.00
C ILE A 71 -5.91 10.78 -14.89
N TRP A 72 -6.41 10.48 -13.70
CA TRP A 72 -7.82 10.20 -13.47
C TRP A 72 -8.68 11.40 -13.85
N ASP A 73 -8.34 12.57 -13.37
CA ASP A 73 -9.10 13.82 -13.56
C ASP A 73 -9.11 14.26 -15.03
N ASN A 74 -8.03 14.00 -15.78
CA ASN A 74 -7.91 14.32 -17.19
C ASN A 74 -8.59 13.31 -18.13
N ASN A 75 -9.14 12.19 -17.61
CA ASN A 75 -9.70 11.12 -18.43
C ASN A 75 -11.16 10.79 -18.05
N GLU A 76 -12.11 11.63 -18.44
CA GLU A 76 -13.55 11.50 -18.14
C GLU A 76 -14.18 10.15 -18.57
N LYS A 77 -13.54 9.41 -19.49
CA LYS A 77 -14.03 8.11 -19.96
C LYS A 77 -13.69 6.94 -19.03
N LEU A 78 -12.89 7.17 -18.03
CA LEU A 78 -12.54 6.14 -17.05
C LEU A 78 -13.73 5.88 -16.11
N VAL A 79 -13.99 4.61 -15.83
CA VAL A 79 -15.11 4.19 -14.98
C VAL A 79 -14.66 3.48 -13.69
N GLY A 80 -13.34 3.31 -13.49
CA GLY A 80 -12.81 2.67 -12.29
C GLY A 80 -11.29 2.64 -12.23
N TYR A 81 -10.80 2.23 -11.07
CA TYR A 81 -9.38 2.06 -10.76
C TYR A 81 -9.07 0.59 -10.41
N MET A 82 -7.94 0.07 -10.84
CA MET A 82 -7.54 -1.31 -10.53
C MET A 82 -6.05 -1.44 -10.25
N GLU A 83 -5.70 -2.18 -9.20
CA GLU A 83 -4.36 -2.71 -8.96
C GLU A 83 -4.38 -4.25 -9.09
N PRO A 84 -3.82 -4.82 -10.18
CA PRO A 84 -3.73 -6.27 -10.36
C PRO A 84 -2.75 -6.98 -9.41
N PHE A 85 -1.82 -6.23 -8.84
CA PHE A 85 -0.77 -6.66 -7.90
C PHE A 85 -0.80 -5.74 -6.68
N CYS A 86 -1.87 -5.79 -5.90
CA CYS A 86 -2.15 -4.78 -4.87
C CYS A 86 -1.23 -4.88 -3.63
N GLY A 87 -0.68 -6.07 -3.36
CA GLY A 87 0.24 -6.30 -2.25
C GLY A 87 -0.25 -5.69 -0.93
N SER A 88 0.57 -4.80 -0.36
CA SER A 88 0.29 -4.10 0.90
C SER A 88 -0.58 -2.85 0.76
N LEU A 89 -1.26 -2.65 -0.35
CA LEU A 89 -2.09 -1.49 -0.69
C LEU A 89 -1.32 -0.16 -0.60
N GLY A 90 -0.03 -0.19 -0.96
CA GLY A 90 0.86 0.96 -0.79
C GLY A 90 0.42 2.18 -1.59
N VAL A 91 -0.11 2.00 -2.79
CA VAL A 91 -0.64 3.04 -3.68
C VAL A 91 -2.16 3.12 -3.54
N LEU A 92 -2.87 2.01 -3.67
CA LEU A 92 -4.34 1.94 -3.69
C LEU A 92 -5.02 2.73 -2.56
N LYS A 93 -4.54 2.62 -1.33
CA LYS A 93 -5.12 3.34 -0.18
C LYS A 93 -5.06 4.88 -0.27
N ASN A 94 -4.31 5.41 -1.23
CA ASN A 94 -4.26 6.84 -1.53
C ASN A 94 -5.02 7.18 -2.83
N MET A 95 -5.73 6.20 -3.43
CA MET A 95 -6.56 6.34 -4.63
C MET A 95 -8.03 6.04 -4.34
N THR A 96 -8.41 5.89 -3.08
CA THR A 96 -9.78 5.50 -2.69
C THR A 96 -10.75 6.67 -2.56
N ASP A 97 -10.27 7.87 -2.74
CA ASP A 97 -11.00 9.14 -2.74
C ASP A 97 -11.39 9.66 -4.14
N ILE A 98 -10.97 8.96 -5.21
CA ILE A 98 -11.41 9.26 -6.58
C ILE A 98 -12.91 9.00 -6.74
N ASP A 99 -13.57 9.81 -7.57
CA ASP A 99 -15.02 9.72 -7.79
C ASP A 99 -15.39 8.50 -8.65
N THR A 100 -15.31 7.32 -8.05
CA THR A 100 -15.78 6.05 -8.63
C THR A 100 -16.19 5.05 -7.58
N LYS A 101 -17.21 4.24 -7.90
CA LYS A 101 -17.59 3.07 -7.08
C LYS A 101 -16.85 1.79 -7.48
N LYS A 102 -16.02 1.83 -8.52
CA LYS A 102 -15.35 0.66 -9.08
C LYS A 102 -13.85 0.70 -8.79
N ILE A 103 -13.47 0.40 -7.56
CA ILE A 103 -12.08 0.23 -7.14
C ILE A 103 -11.81 -1.24 -6.88
N ILE A 104 -10.86 -1.83 -7.61
CA ILE A 104 -10.54 -3.25 -7.58
C ILE A 104 -9.09 -3.44 -7.15
N ALA A 105 -8.89 -4.19 -6.07
CA ALA A 105 -7.60 -4.69 -5.64
C ALA A 105 -7.52 -6.19 -5.90
N ASN A 106 -6.56 -6.60 -6.69
CA ASN A 106 -6.30 -8.02 -6.96
C ASN A 106 -4.89 -8.38 -6.51
N ASP A 107 -4.71 -9.60 -6.04
CA ASP A 107 -3.40 -10.19 -5.83
C ASP A 107 -3.50 -11.71 -5.99
N TYR A 108 -2.43 -12.33 -6.44
CA TYR A 108 -2.36 -13.79 -6.56
C TYR A 108 -2.23 -14.49 -5.20
N HIS A 109 -1.79 -13.76 -4.16
CA HIS A 109 -1.58 -14.30 -2.82
C HIS A 109 -2.91 -14.41 -2.06
N ALA A 110 -3.47 -15.63 -1.99
CA ALA A 110 -4.78 -15.88 -1.42
C ALA A 110 -4.92 -15.44 0.05
N ASP A 111 -3.94 -15.75 0.90
CA ASP A 111 -3.97 -15.37 2.32
C ASP A 111 -3.98 -13.84 2.49
N LEU A 112 -3.22 -13.13 1.65
CA LEU A 112 -3.16 -11.66 1.68
C LEU A 112 -4.51 -11.03 1.35
N ILE A 113 -5.18 -11.54 0.31
CA ILE A 113 -6.51 -11.07 -0.10
C ILE A 113 -7.54 -11.38 0.97
N GLU A 114 -7.46 -12.55 1.62
CA GLU A 114 -8.35 -12.89 2.73
C GLU A 114 -8.18 -11.94 3.91
N MET A 115 -6.94 -11.63 4.28
CA MET A 115 -6.66 -10.64 5.32
C MET A 115 -7.25 -9.26 4.98
N TRP A 116 -7.12 -8.80 3.74
CA TRP A 116 -7.69 -7.51 3.35
C TRP A 116 -9.21 -7.49 3.36
N LYS A 117 -9.88 -8.61 3.03
CA LYS A 117 -11.34 -8.75 3.14
C LYS A 117 -11.80 -8.67 4.58
N GLU A 118 -11.22 -9.49 5.48
CA GLU A 118 -11.59 -9.48 6.90
C GLU A 118 -11.29 -8.14 7.56
N VAL A 119 -10.16 -7.49 7.24
CA VAL A 119 -9.84 -6.14 7.72
C VAL A 119 -10.86 -5.10 7.23
N LYS A 120 -11.29 -5.18 5.98
CA LYS A 120 -12.34 -4.32 5.44
C LYS A 120 -13.68 -4.53 6.13
N GLU A 121 -14.07 -5.79 6.35
CA GLU A 121 -15.34 -6.18 6.96
C GLU A 121 -15.37 -5.94 8.46
N GLY A 122 -14.20 -5.71 9.08
CA GLY A 122 -14.08 -5.54 10.53
C GLY A 122 -14.17 -6.86 11.31
N SER A 123 -14.10 -8.01 10.62
CA SER A 123 -14.15 -9.35 11.21
C SER A 123 -12.78 -9.88 11.64
N PHE A 124 -11.68 -9.22 11.23
CA PHE A 124 -10.35 -9.67 11.59
C PHE A 124 -10.04 -9.43 13.07
N GLU A 125 -9.77 -10.51 13.82
CA GLU A 125 -9.36 -10.45 15.21
C GLU A 125 -7.87 -10.16 15.33
N TYR A 126 -7.52 -8.97 15.83
CA TYR A 126 -6.14 -8.51 15.95
C TYR A 126 -5.42 -9.18 17.13
N PRO A 127 -4.34 -9.94 16.89
CA PRO A 127 -3.52 -10.51 17.96
C PRO A 127 -2.87 -9.42 18.83
N LYS A 128 -2.69 -9.69 20.11
CA LYS A 128 -1.94 -8.79 21.02
C LYS A 128 -0.43 -8.97 20.88
N SER A 129 0.00 -10.18 20.63
CA SER A 129 1.40 -10.58 20.44
C SER A 129 1.44 -11.85 19.60
N ILE A 130 2.59 -12.17 19.02
CA ILE A 130 2.85 -13.44 18.30
C ILE A 130 4.20 -13.97 18.77
N SER A 131 4.22 -15.16 19.33
CA SER A 131 5.44 -15.88 19.68
C SER A 131 6.09 -16.54 18.46
N GLU A 132 7.31 -17.07 18.61
CA GLU A 132 7.98 -17.83 17.56
C GLU A 132 7.27 -19.17 17.29
N GLU A 133 6.72 -19.80 18.33
CA GLU A 133 5.91 -21.01 18.22
C GLU A 133 4.65 -20.74 17.40
N GLU A 134 3.88 -19.70 17.74
CA GLU A 134 2.68 -19.28 16.99
C GLU A 134 3.02 -18.92 15.53
N TYR A 135 4.19 -18.32 15.28
CA TYR A 135 4.67 -18.05 13.91
C TYR A 135 4.90 -19.34 13.12
N LEU A 136 5.51 -20.35 13.73
CA LEU A 136 5.74 -21.65 13.09
C LEU A 136 4.43 -22.41 12.86
N GLU A 137 3.51 -22.37 13.81
CA GLU A 137 2.17 -22.96 13.69
C GLU A 137 1.36 -22.29 12.58
N ALA A 138 1.34 -20.95 12.55
CA ALA A 138 0.66 -20.19 11.50
C ALA A 138 1.15 -20.55 10.10
N LYS A 139 2.44 -20.88 9.94
CA LYS A 139 3.00 -21.32 8.66
C LYS A 139 2.36 -22.59 8.14
N GLN A 140 1.86 -23.48 9.02
CA GLN A 140 1.25 -24.76 8.66
C GLN A 140 -0.27 -24.65 8.40
N LEU A 141 -0.90 -23.51 8.67
CA LEU A 141 -2.33 -23.31 8.41
C LEU A 141 -2.66 -23.49 6.93
N LYS A 142 -3.89 -23.98 6.67
CA LYS A 142 -4.39 -24.07 5.30
C LYS A 142 -4.68 -22.66 4.75
N SER A 143 -4.42 -22.45 3.48
CA SER A 143 -4.79 -21.21 2.77
C SER A 143 -6.17 -21.38 2.10
N PRO A 144 -6.97 -20.28 1.96
CA PRO A 144 -6.66 -18.92 2.41
C PRO A 144 -6.87 -18.73 3.91
N SER A 145 -6.04 -17.87 4.54
CA SER A 145 -6.16 -17.52 5.94
C SER A 145 -5.63 -16.11 6.21
N ALA A 146 -6.48 -15.24 6.72
CA ALA A 146 -6.12 -13.87 7.10
C ALA A 146 -5.07 -13.83 8.20
N TYR A 147 -5.22 -14.66 9.23
CA TYR A 147 -4.24 -14.80 10.32
C TYR A 147 -2.88 -15.24 9.80
N LYS A 148 -2.85 -16.21 8.87
CA LYS A 148 -1.62 -16.68 8.24
C LYS A 148 -0.91 -15.54 7.49
N ALA A 149 -1.64 -14.67 6.78
CA ALA A 149 -1.06 -13.51 6.14
C ALA A 149 -0.54 -12.49 7.14
N PHE A 150 -1.30 -12.18 8.19
CA PHE A 150 -0.90 -11.28 9.26
C PHE A 150 0.45 -11.71 9.88
N VAL A 151 0.55 -12.97 10.27
CA VAL A 151 1.76 -13.53 10.87
C VAL A 151 2.89 -13.60 9.85
N GLY A 152 2.61 -14.15 8.66
CA GLY A 152 3.61 -14.41 7.63
C GLY A 152 4.29 -13.17 7.09
N PHE A 153 3.57 -12.06 6.93
CA PHE A 153 4.16 -10.78 6.50
C PHE A 153 4.61 -9.94 7.69
N GLY A 154 3.75 -9.77 8.69
CA GLY A 154 3.98 -8.84 9.79
C GLY A 154 5.14 -9.25 10.69
N MET A 155 5.24 -10.53 11.01
CA MET A 155 6.25 -11.08 11.93
C MET A 155 7.52 -11.54 11.22
N SER A 156 7.65 -11.35 9.92
CA SER A 156 8.83 -11.78 9.16
C SER A 156 9.81 -10.65 8.91
N PHE A 157 11.10 -10.98 8.92
CA PHE A 157 12.17 -10.05 8.60
C PHE A 157 11.98 -9.45 7.21
N GLY A 158 11.93 -8.10 7.15
CA GLY A 158 11.78 -7.37 5.90
C GLY A 158 10.42 -7.54 5.21
N GLY A 159 9.42 -8.13 5.88
CA GLY A 159 8.09 -8.38 5.31
C GLY A 159 8.09 -9.45 4.22
N ARG A 160 9.08 -10.38 4.25
CA ARG A 160 9.11 -11.56 3.40
C ARG A 160 8.21 -12.63 4.00
N TYR A 161 7.23 -13.10 3.26
CA TYR A 161 6.26 -14.08 3.73
C TYR A 161 6.93 -15.33 4.29
N PHE A 162 6.81 -15.57 5.60
CA PHE A 162 7.47 -16.63 6.34
C PHE A 162 8.96 -16.82 6.05
N GLY A 163 9.68 -15.72 5.79
CA GLY A 163 11.12 -15.77 5.49
C GLY A 163 11.97 -16.12 6.70
N ALA A 164 11.76 -15.43 7.81
CA ALA A 164 12.34 -15.71 9.11
C ALA A 164 11.59 -14.90 10.17
N TYR A 165 11.31 -15.50 11.34
CA TYR A 165 10.73 -14.79 12.48
C TYR A 165 11.62 -13.62 12.88
N SER A 166 11.02 -12.47 13.05
CA SER A 166 11.75 -11.24 13.32
C SER A 166 11.56 -10.78 14.75
N GLN A 167 12.60 -10.97 15.55
CA GLN A 167 12.78 -10.28 16.82
C GLN A 167 13.82 -9.18 16.61
N LYS A 168 13.48 -7.93 16.84
CA LYS A 168 14.44 -6.86 16.76
C LYS A 168 14.53 -6.10 18.08
N TYR A 169 15.73 -6.15 18.63
CA TYR A 169 16.09 -5.37 19.80
C TYR A 169 16.83 -4.12 19.32
N LEU A 170 16.19 -2.95 19.46
CA LEU A 170 16.77 -1.67 19.04
C LEU A 170 16.83 -0.72 20.24
N ASN A 171 18.01 -0.17 20.52
CA ASN A 171 18.21 0.81 21.59
C ASN A 171 17.64 0.37 22.96
N GLY A 172 17.82 -0.88 23.34
CA GLY A 172 17.35 -1.39 24.62
C GLY A 172 15.84 -1.73 24.68
N LYS A 173 15.12 -1.71 23.55
CA LYS A 173 13.69 -2.05 23.47
C LYS A 173 13.43 -3.06 22.37
N ASN A 174 12.55 -4.01 22.64
CA ASN A 174 12.00 -4.88 21.59
C ASN A 174 11.07 -4.05 20.70
N GLU A 175 11.29 -4.09 19.37
CA GLU A 175 10.30 -3.58 18.42
C GLU A 175 9.10 -4.55 18.42
N ASP A 176 7.93 -4.02 18.72
CA ASP A 176 6.67 -4.77 18.71
C ASP A 176 6.11 -4.78 17.27
N PHE A 177 6.50 -5.78 16.50
CA PHE A 177 6.05 -5.93 15.11
C PHE A 177 4.57 -6.28 15.00
N CYS A 178 4.01 -6.97 16.01
CA CYS A 178 2.60 -7.24 16.07
C CYS A 178 1.80 -5.93 16.16
N LYS A 179 2.15 -5.07 17.10
CA LYS A 179 1.54 -3.74 17.26
C LYS A 179 1.73 -2.85 16.04
N GLU A 180 2.90 -2.89 15.39
CA GLU A 180 3.13 -2.15 14.12
C GLU A 180 2.17 -2.62 13.03
N MET A 181 2.00 -3.94 12.89
CA MET A 181 1.09 -4.54 11.90
C MET A 181 -0.35 -4.17 12.21
N VAL A 182 -0.82 -4.34 13.45
CA VAL A 182 -2.16 -3.93 13.92
C VAL A 182 -2.41 -2.47 13.59
N ASN A 183 -1.52 -1.57 13.99
CA ASN A 183 -1.65 -0.14 13.72
C ASN A 183 -1.74 0.19 12.22
N SER A 184 -1.00 -0.55 11.40
CA SER A 184 -1.03 -0.37 9.95
C SER A 184 -2.38 -0.78 9.35
N LEU A 185 -2.90 -1.94 9.74
CA LEU A 185 -4.19 -2.45 9.26
C LEU A 185 -5.35 -1.59 9.73
N THR A 186 -5.39 -1.24 11.01
CA THR A 186 -6.44 -0.37 11.59
C THR A 186 -6.54 0.99 10.88
N ARG A 187 -5.41 1.58 10.47
CA ARG A 187 -5.40 2.84 9.70
C ARG A 187 -5.79 2.67 8.25
N THR A 188 -5.61 1.48 7.70
CA THR A 188 -5.95 1.18 6.31
C THR A 188 -7.43 0.82 6.18
N ALA A 189 -8.01 0.13 7.16
CA ALA A 189 -9.40 -0.33 7.16
C ALA A 189 -10.43 0.73 6.73
N PRO A 190 -10.46 1.95 7.29
CA PRO A 190 -11.44 2.96 6.90
C PRO A 190 -11.28 3.46 5.46
N LYS A 191 -10.08 3.30 4.87
CA LYS A 191 -9.77 3.76 3.52
C LYS A 191 -10.19 2.78 2.42
N ILE A 192 -10.44 1.54 2.76
CA ILE A 192 -10.68 0.46 1.79
C ILE A 192 -12.12 -0.04 1.76
N GLN A 193 -13.05 0.72 2.36
CA GLN A 193 -14.44 0.31 2.49
C GLN A 193 -15.15 0.12 1.14
N ASN A 194 -14.81 0.92 0.13
CA ASN A 194 -15.33 0.85 -1.24
C ASN A 194 -14.51 -0.05 -2.17
N VAL A 195 -13.45 -0.72 -1.67
CA VAL A 195 -12.56 -1.56 -2.48
C VAL A 195 -13.13 -2.98 -2.63
N LYS A 196 -13.16 -3.48 -3.86
CA LYS A 196 -13.45 -4.89 -4.17
C LYS A 196 -12.15 -5.68 -4.23
N PHE A 197 -11.98 -6.65 -3.32
CA PHE A 197 -10.83 -7.55 -3.30
C PHE A 197 -11.09 -8.81 -4.13
N THR A 198 -10.11 -9.21 -4.94
CA THR A 198 -10.16 -10.43 -5.75
C THR A 198 -8.83 -11.19 -5.66
N ASN A 199 -8.91 -12.52 -5.67
CA ASN A 199 -7.74 -13.39 -5.72
C ASN A 199 -7.76 -14.14 -7.05
N LYS A 200 -7.11 -13.58 -8.06
CA LYS A 200 -7.08 -14.11 -9.42
C LYS A 200 -5.70 -13.96 -10.03
N ASP A 201 -5.38 -14.84 -10.97
CA ASP A 201 -4.28 -14.60 -11.87
C ASP A 201 -4.56 -13.35 -12.72
N TYR A 202 -3.60 -12.42 -12.81
CA TYR A 202 -3.77 -11.17 -13.54
C TYR A 202 -4.13 -11.40 -15.01
N ARG A 203 -3.64 -12.49 -15.63
CA ARG A 203 -3.93 -12.88 -17.02
C ARG A 203 -5.42 -13.11 -17.28
N THR A 204 -6.17 -13.49 -16.25
CA THR A 204 -7.62 -13.73 -16.34
C THR A 204 -8.45 -12.45 -16.15
N LEU A 205 -7.83 -11.34 -15.72
CA LEU A 205 -8.53 -10.10 -15.52
C LEU A 205 -8.84 -9.44 -16.88
N LYS A 206 -9.98 -8.74 -16.96
CA LYS A 206 -10.44 -8.07 -18.18
C LYS A 206 -10.88 -6.65 -17.84
N PRO A 207 -9.91 -5.74 -17.56
CA PRO A 207 -10.25 -4.33 -17.31
C PRO A 207 -10.82 -3.68 -18.56
N LYS A 208 -11.79 -2.77 -18.39
CA LYS A 208 -12.34 -1.94 -19.47
C LYS A 208 -12.61 -0.53 -18.95
N LYS A 209 -12.08 0.46 -19.64
CA LYS A 209 -12.18 1.89 -19.30
C LYS A 209 -11.71 2.17 -17.86
N MET A 210 -10.60 1.57 -17.47
CA MET A 210 -10.04 1.70 -16.12
C MET A 210 -8.68 2.40 -16.15
N LEU A 211 -8.36 3.13 -15.10
CA LEU A 211 -6.99 3.41 -14.72
C LEU A 211 -6.44 2.16 -14.02
N VAL A 212 -5.41 1.55 -14.59
CA VAL A 212 -4.79 0.33 -14.08
C VAL A 212 -3.35 0.64 -13.65
N TYR A 213 -3.05 0.49 -12.38
CA TYR A 213 -1.69 0.62 -11.86
C TYR A 213 -1.11 -0.76 -11.56
N CYS A 214 -0.03 -1.12 -12.22
CA CYS A 214 0.66 -2.39 -12.11
C CYS A 214 2.02 -2.22 -11.41
N ASP A 215 2.23 -2.96 -10.31
CA ASP A 215 3.51 -3.11 -9.61
C ASP A 215 3.84 -4.62 -9.53
N PRO A 216 4.26 -5.24 -10.67
CA PRO A 216 4.51 -6.67 -10.74
C PRO A 216 5.75 -7.06 -9.95
N PRO A 217 5.98 -8.36 -9.69
CA PRO A 217 7.27 -8.86 -9.22
C PRO A 217 8.36 -8.47 -10.23
N TYR A 218 9.36 -7.67 -9.82
CA TYR A 218 10.38 -7.16 -10.74
C TYR A 218 11.23 -8.28 -11.33
N ALA A 219 11.40 -8.27 -12.66
CA ALA A 219 12.13 -9.27 -13.42
C ALA A 219 13.59 -9.45 -12.96
N TYR A 220 14.22 -8.38 -12.45
CA TYR A 220 15.62 -8.38 -12.02
C TYR A 220 15.82 -8.72 -10.54
N THR A 221 14.79 -8.98 -9.75
CA THR A 221 14.96 -9.44 -8.37
C THR A 221 15.38 -10.91 -8.35
N LYS A 222 16.59 -11.20 -8.86
CA LYS A 222 17.26 -12.50 -8.66
C LYS A 222 17.59 -12.66 -7.18
N PHE A 223 16.64 -13.11 -6.38
CA PHE A 223 16.97 -13.56 -5.03
C PHE A 223 17.88 -14.81 -5.13
N PRO A 224 18.96 -14.88 -4.34
CA PRO A 224 19.81 -16.06 -4.33
C PRO A 224 18.97 -17.33 -4.09
N ILE A 225 19.21 -18.36 -4.88
CA ILE A 225 18.49 -19.64 -4.90
C ILE A 225 18.32 -20.27 -3.50
N LYS A 226 19.26 -20.05 -2.57
CA LYS A 226 19.19 -20.57 -1.20
C LYS A 226 18.02 -20.02 -0.34
N TYR A 227 17.31 -18.97 -0.81
CA TYR A 227 16.10 -18.44 -0.17
C TYR A 227 14.81 -18.85 -0.90
N ARG A 228 14.90 -19.70 -1.94
CA ARG A 228 13.76 -20.19 -2.73
C ARG A 228 13.13 -21.47 -2.18
N ARG A 229 13.49 -21.97 -1.00
CA ARG A 229 13.03 -23.28 -0.51
C ARG A 229 11.51 -23.46 -0.44
N ASP A 230 10.75 -22.37 -0.34
CA ASP A 230 9.29 -22.40 -0.24
C ASP A 230 8.57 -21.88 -1.50
N VAL A 231 9.30 -21.53 -2.57
CA VAL A 231 8.77 -20.90 -3.79
C VAL A 231 8.43 -21.92 -4.89
N LYS A 232 8.50 -23.23 -4.61
CA LYS A 232 8.11 -24.29 -5.58
C LYS A 232 6.66 -24.22 -6.06
N LYS A 233 5.86 -23.27 -5.62
CA LYS A 233 4.42 -23.17 -5.91
C LYS A 233 3.98 -21.89 -6.64
N TYR A 234 4.88 -20.92 -6.82
CA TYR A 234 4.60 -19.76 -7.67
C TYR A 234 5.33 -20.01 -8.98
N ASP A 235 4.60 -20.21 -10.07
CA ASP A 235 5.13 -20.21 -11.43
C ASP A 235 6.05 -19.00 -11.59
N GLU A 236 7.19 -19.17 -12.23
CA GLU A 236 8.10 -18.05 -12.50
C GLU A 236 7.28 -16.98 -13.22
N PHE A 237 7.30 -15.74 -12.67
CA PHE A 237 6.64 -14.61 -13.30
C PHE A 237 7.26 -14.38 -14.66
N ASP A 238 6.47 -14.64 -15.72
CA ASP A 238 6.89 -14.43 -17.09
C ASP A 238 6.77 -12.94 -17.44
N SER A 239 7.92 -12.29 -17.57
CA SER A 239 8.00 -10.88 -17.89
C SER A 239 7.59 -10.57 -19.33
N GLU A 240 7.81 -11.47 -20.28
CA GLU A 240 7.42 -11.26 -21.69
C GLU A 240 5.89 -11.34 -21.81
N GLU A 241 5.29 -12.41 -21.27
CA GLU A 241 3.83 -12.56 -21.21
C GLU A 241 3.17 -11.37 -20.48
N PHE A 242 3.79 -10.88 -19.39
CA PHE A 242 3.28 -9.72 -18.69
C PHE A 242 3.19 -8.50 -19.59
N TRP A 243 4.25 -8.16 -20.33
CA TRP A 243 4.24 -7.01 -21.23
C TRP A 243 3.24 -7.18 -22.38
N ASP A 244 3.02 -8.39 -22.88
CA ASP A 244 2.00 -8.66 -23.88
C ASP A 244 0.59 -8.40 -23.34
N VAL A 245 0.31 -8.81 -22.11
CA VAL A 245 -0.96 -8.49 -21.45
C VAL A 245 -1.11 -6.97 -21.23
N MET A 246 -0.04 -6.27 -20.87
CA MET A 246 -0.09 -4.80 -20.71
C MET A 246 -0.36 -4.07 -22.04
N ARG A 247 0.19 -4.57 -23.17
CA ARG A 247 -0.14 -4.09 -24.53
C ARG A 247 -1.63 -4.27 -24.84
N ASP A 248 -2.16 -5.45 -24.56
CA ASP A 248 -3.57 -5.74 -24.78
C ASP A 248 -4.47 -4.85 -23.93
N TRP A 249 -4.18 -4.70 -22.65
CA TRP A 249 -4.97 -3.86 -21.77
C TRP A 249 -4.91 -2.37 -22.15
N SER A 250 -3.78 -1.90 -22.68
CA SER A 250 -3.60 -0.49 -23.10
C SER A 250 -4.51 -0.08 -24.27
N LYS A 251 -5.14 -1.03 -24.97
CA LYS A 251 -6.13 -0.73 -26.03
C LYS A 251 -7.38 -0.03 -25.48
N ASP A 252 -7.87 -0.51 -24.32
CA ASP A 252 -9.15 -0.09 -23.74
C ASP A 252 -9.00 0.65 -22.39
N ASN A 253 -7.78 0.78 -21.86
CA ASN A 253 -7.51 1.31 -20.53
C ASN A 253 -6.33 2.29 -20.54
N VAL A 254 -6.17 3.04 -19.46
CA VAL A 254 -4.94 3.73 -19.13
C VAL A 254 -4.13 2.83 -18.19
N VAL A 255 -3.04 2.24 -18.68
CA VAL A 255 -2.21 1.27 -17.97
C VAL A 255 -0.89 1.90 -17.59
N ILE A 256 -0.59 1.98 -16.29
CA ILE A 256 0.65 2.50 -15.72
C ILE A 256 1.42 1.33 -15.10
N VAL A 257 2.66 1.11 -15.53
CA VAL A 257 3.50 0.02 -15.04
C VAL A 257 4.68 0.58 -14.26
N SER A 258 4.84 0.17 -13.00
CA SER A 258 6.03 0.44 -12.19
C SER A 258 7.05 -0.67 -12.39
N GLU A 259 8.20 -0.35 -13.00
CA GLU A 259 9.29 -1.29 -13.27
C GLU A 259 10.64 -0.54 -13.41
N MET A 260 11.74 -1.26 -13.41
CA MET A 260 13.08 -0.69 -13.59
C MET A 260 13.37 -0.37 -15.07
N THR A 261 12.91 -1.23 -15.96
CA THR A 261 13.07 -1.16 -17.41
C THR A 261 11.80 -1.63 -18.10
N ALA A 262 11.58 -1.18 -19.32
CA ALA A 262 10.43 -1.57 -20.12
C ALA A 262 10.85 -1.87 -21.57
N PRO A 263 10.01 -2.60 -22.33
CA PRO A 263 10.20 -2.78 -23.78
C PRO A 263 10.17 -1.43 -24.53
N PRO A 264 10.75 -1.34 -25.76
CA PRO A 264 10.87 -0.08 -26.51
C PRO A 264 9.53 0.60 -26.88
N ASP A 265 8.43 -0.11 -26.83
CA ASP A 265 7.09 0.39 -27.09
C ASP A 265 6.39 0.96 -25.84
N PHE A 266 7.07 0.91 -24.68
CA PHE A 266 6.65 1.59 -23.46
C PHE A 266 7.55 2.79 -23.15
N VAL A 267 6.92 3.91 -22.82
CA VAL A 267 7.59 5.20 -22.58
C VAL A 267 7.58 5.52 -21.10
N GLU A 268 8.73 5.97 -20.58
CA GLU A 268 8.83 6.47 -19.21
C GLU A 268 8.05 7.80 -19.09
N VAL A 269 7.07 7.87 -18.20
CA VAL A 269 6.22 9.05 -17.97
C VAL A 269 6.43 9.68 -16.61
N TRP A 270 7.06 8.96 -15.69
CA TRP A 270 7.35 9.44 -14.35
C TRP A 270 8.56 8.72 -13.76
N ASN A 271 9.38 9.44 -12.99
CA ASN A 271 10.44 8.82 -12.19
C ASN A 271 10.65 9.55 -10.88
N GLN A 272 11.20 8.82 -9.91
CA GLN A 272 11.63 9.39 -8.64
C GLN A 272 12.92 8.74 -8.15
N GLU A 273 13.92 9.55 -7.91
CA GLU A 273 15.18 9.10 -7.31
C GLU A 273 14.97 8.77 -5.80
N ARG A 274 15.60 7.69 -5.38
CA ARG A 274 15.63 7.27 -4.00
C ARG A 274 17.02 6.94 -3.55
N TYR A 275 17.39 7.50 -2.43
CA TYR A 275 18.58 7.10 -1.70
C TYR A 275 18.19 6.02 -0.70
N ARG A 276 18.57 4.79 -0.91
CA ARG A 276 18.58 3.78 0.15
C ARG A 276 19.82 4.04 1.00
N SER A 277 19.64 4.52 2.23
CA SER A 277 20.64 4.29 3.25
C SER A 277 20.79 2.78 3.37
N ALA A 278 21.98 2.24 3.07
CA ALA A 278 22.27 0.84 3.32
C ALA A 278 21.83 0.55 4.75
N ALA A 279 20.84 -0.33 4.92
CA ALA A 279 20.50 -0.85 6.23
C ALA A 279 21.81 -1.38 6.79
N GLN A 280 22.19 -0.92 8.00
CA GLN A 280 23.38 -1.40 8.68
C GLN A 280 23.37 -2.92 8.61
N SER A 281 24.20 -3.47 7.72
CA SER A 281 24.47 -4.89 7.75
C SER A 281 24.97 -5.14 9.15
N THR A 282 24.32 -6.05 9.86
CA THR A 282 24.80 -6.57 11.13
C THR A 282 26.29 -6.82 11.00
N LYS A 283 27.09 -6.00 11.69
CA LYS A 283 28.52 -6.21 11.81
C LYS A 283 28.69 -7.58 12.44
N THR A 284 28.95 -8.58 11.63
CA THR A 284 29.62 -9.79 12.10
C THR A 284 30.96 -9.34 12.66
N ARG A 285 31.29 -9.77 13.87
CA ARG A 285 32.44 -9.36 14.71
C ARG A 285 33.83 -9.64 14.09
N PHE A 286 33.91 -9.92 12.80
CA PHE A 286 35.13 -10.32 12.10
C PHE A 286 35.28 -9.65 10.72
N SER A 287 35.33 -8.34 10.64
CA SER A 287 36.03 -7.67 9.53
C SER A 287 36.37 -6.26 9.92
N ALA A 288 37.65 -6.04 10.06
CA ALA A 288 38.26 -4.73 10.21
C ALA A 288 38.23 -3.97 8.88
N LYS A 289 38.04 -2.63 8.99
CA LYS A 289 38.04 -1.59 7.95
C LYS A 289 36.75 -1.44 7.17
N SER A 290 35.98 -0.44 7.61
CA SER A 290 34.75 0.01 6.99
C SER A 290 35.06 0.96 5.84
N GLU A 291 34.81 0.54 4.62
CA GLU A 291 34.48 1.47 3.55
C GLU A 291 33.14 2.14 3.86
N LYS A 292 33.01 3.43 3.56
CA LYS A 292 31.78 4.21 3.75
C LYS A 292 30.62 3.47 3.09
N PRO A 293 29.42 3.39 3.74
CA PRO A 293 28.29 2.72 3.14
C PRO A 293 27.99 3.35 1.78
N SER A 294 28.10 2.58 0.71
CA SER A 294 27.72 3.03 -0.64
C SER A 294 26.21 3.32 -0.64
N LYS A 295 25.86 4.58 -0.91
CA LYS A 295 24.47 4.95 -1.19
C LYS A 295 24.11 4.29 -2.51
N THR A 296 23.36 3.18 -2.48
CA THR A 296 22.80 2.62 -3.71
C THR A 296 21.71 3.56 -4.21
N HIS A 297 21.97 4.16 -5.34
CA HIS A 297 21.03 4.99 -6.07
C HIS A 297 19.97 4.08 -6.70
N HIS A 298 18.70 4.31 -6.41
CA HIS A 298 17.59 3.56 -6.98
C HIS A 298 16.59 4.55 -7.55
N VAL A 299 16.24 4.41 -8.81
CA VAL A 299 15.23 5.22 -9.48
C VAL A 299 14.00 4.36 -9.67
N GLU A 300 12.88 4.76 -9.09
CA GLU A 300 11.56 4.19 -9.41
C GLU A 300 11.04 4.86 -10.66
N LYS A 301 10.51 4.07 -11.59
CA LYS A 301 10.03 4.55 -12.89
C LYS A 301 8.63 4.05 -13.15
N MET A 302 7.86 4.82 -13.92
CA MET A 302 6.58 4.38 -14.44
C MET A 302 6.55 4.50 -15.95
N PHE A 303 5.96 3.50 -16.57
CA PHE A 303 5.89 3.35 -18.01
C PHE A 303 4.45 3.21 -18.47
N VAL A 304 4.18 3.74 -19.66
CA VAL A 304 2.92 3.55 -20.38
C VAL A 304 3.21 3.07 -21.80
N HIS A 305 2.28 2.33 -22.39
CA HIS A 305 2.42 2.00 -23.81
C HIS A 305 2.28 3.27 -24.66
N LYS A 306 3.11 3.41 -25.70
CA LYS A 306 3.15 4.62 -26.54
C LYS A 306 1.81 5.03 -27.15
N SER A 307 0.88 4.10 -27.36
CA SER A 307 -0.46 4.40 -27.90
C SER A 307 -1.38 5.18 -26.96
N ILE A 308 -0.99 5.34 -25.69
CA ILE A 308 -1.79 6.05 -24.68
C ILE A 308 -1.05 7.23 -24.04
N VAL A 309 0.10 7.62 -24.57
CA VAL A 309 0.88 8.75 -24.03
C VAL A 309 0.07 10.04 -24.01
N ASP A 310 -0.76 10.27 -25.03
CA ASP A 310 -1.64 11.47 -25.12
C ASP A 310 -2.78 11.49 -24.08
N LYS A 311 -2.92 10.42 -23.28
CA LYS A 311 -3.91 10.32 -22.21
C LYS A 311 -3.31 10.53 -20.81
N ILE A 312 -2.01 10.84 -20.74
CA ILE A 312 -1.22 11.04 -19.49
C ILE A 312 -0.93 12.56 -19.25
#